data_27125c51f2bae0233a895217b854091f
#
_entry.id   27125c51f2bae0233a895217b854091f
#
_cell.length_a   1.000
_cell.length_b   1.000
_cell.length_c   1.000
_cell.angle_alpha   90.00
_cell.angle_beta   90.00
_cell.angle_gamma   90.00
#
_symmetry.space_group_name_H-M   'P 1'
#
loop_
_entity.id
_entity.type
_entity.pdbx_description
1 polymer ?
#
loop_
_entity_poly.entity_id
_entity_poly.type
_entity_poly.pdbx_seq_one_letter_code
_entity_poly.pdbx_strand_id
1 'polypeptide(L)'
;MFRKLVAAILASLAAGCMEFSDITSAIGESRAVAKIGVVAHPELSWPASASRFKRALQFFRSRKVDAIVVLGDLTNDGYLNQYRVLAQAWDDVFRNPAKGIDPAPPRRILVLGDRDRKNFRPEFADAFGEDLSLEGGEFEVNGFRFRATAARPDPGDTPAFFADGKPALTDELCWFPRTRIELNAGSLSGVVPKSGFEPVKGAASASQGLLVVAHAAELTVSRIDFGDNESVASDWIIPLTAKGAAGNIDERAPEFWADTSLRVVPGEVLGKGLSYKVEWPPVLAKHTGVRAHSYEVDVLLPTADGEREAVVKRIYVLSPNFCRAESRDTVPISCRFQADGLPPGAVPRFRVTPISSFGVRGRSISN
;
A
#
# COMPACT_ATOMS: atom_id res chain seq x y z
N MET A 1 1.03 -20.64 -32.37
CA MET A 1 1.10 -19.22 -31.96
C MET A 1 2.52 -18.82 -31.52
N PHE A 2 3.14 -19.51 -30.59
CA PHE A 2 4.48 -19.25 -30.06
C PHE A 2 5.60 -19.14 -31.13
N ARG A 3 5.64 -20.07 -32.12
CA ARG A 3 6.63 -20.01 -33.23
C ARG A 3 6.52 -18.76 -34.11
N LYS A 4 5.31 -18.23 -34.32
CA LYS A 4 5.10 -17.00 -35.10
C LYS A 4 5.54 -15.75 -34.29
N LEU A 5 5.35 -15.74 -32.97
CA LEU A 5 5.80 -14.68 -32.10
C LEU A 5 7.34 -14.62 -32.05
N VAL A 6 8.00 -15.76 -31.85
CA VAL A 6 9.46 -15.88 -31.85
C VAL A 6 10.05 -15.43 -33.20
N ALA A 7 9.44 -15.79 -34.33
CA ALA A 7 9.89 -15.37 -35.62
C ALA A 7 9.73 -13.85 -35.87
N ALA A 8 8.65 -13.25 -35.34
CA ALA A 8 8.44 -11.81 -35.41
C ALA A 8 9.47 -11.04 -34.54
N ILE A 9 9.76 -11.53 -33.35
CA ILE A 9 10.77 -10.94 -32.45
C ILE A 9 12.16 -11.02 -33.08
N LEU A 10 12.53 -12.17 -33.64
CA LEU A 10 13.83 -12.34 -34.34
C LEU A 10 13.95 -11.44 -35.58
N ALA A 11 12.87 -11.25 -36.34
CA ALA A 11 12.85 -10.36 -37.48
C ALA A 11 12.99 -8.88 -37.06
N SER A 12 12.39 -8.48 -35.94
CA SER A 12 12.48 -7.10 -35.45
C SER A 12 13.86 -6.80 -34.82
N LEU A 13 14.51 -7.78 -34.20
CA LEU A 13 15.89 -7.68 -33.72
C LEU A 13 16.89 -7.52 -34.89
N ALA A 14 16.67 -8.26 -35.97
CA ALA A 14 17.49 -8.17 -37.17
C ALA A 14 17.36 -6.81 -37.90
N ALA A 15 16.24 -6.12 -37.70
CA ALA A 15 15.98 -4.79 -38.24
C ALA A 15 16.46 -3.64 -37.35
N GLY A 16 17.00 -3.92 -36.15
CA GLY A 16 17.46 -2.90 -35.18
C GLY A 16 16.36 -2.00 -34.63
N CYS A 17 15.08 -2.45 -34.69
CA CYS A 17 13.92 -1.62 -34.37
C CYS A 17 13.35 -1.81 -32.98
N MET A 18 13.92 -2.68 -32.14
CA MET A 18 13.45 -2.92 -30.76
C MET A 18 14.59 -2.94 -29.77
N GLU A 19 14.44 -2.20 -28.68
CA GLU A 19 15.35 -2.29 -27.54
C GLU A 19 15.04 -3.56 -26.70
N PHE A 20 16.03 -4.04 -25.96
CA PHE A 20 15.89 -5.25 -25.12
C PHE A 20 14.78 -5.09 -24.07
N SER A 21 14.55 -3.86 -23.58
CA SER A 21 13.46 -3.49 -22.70
C SER A 21 12.07 -3.75 -23.31
N ASP A 22 11.91 -3.48 -24.61
CA ASP A 22 10.64 -3.67 -25.33
C ASP A 22 10.32 -5.15 -25.48
N ILE A 23 11.34 -5.99 -25.69
CA ILE A 23 11.19 -7.44 -25.77
C ILE A 23 10.78 -8.02 -24.43
N THR A 24 11.40 -7.56 -23.35
CA THR A 24 11.09 -8.02 -21.99
C THR A 24 9.67 -7.60 -21.59
N SER A 25 9.26 -6.38 -21.93
CA SER A 25 7.90 -5.88 -21.74
C SER A 25 6.89 -6.69 -22.55
N ALA A 26 7.13 -6.92 -23.84
CA ALA A 26 6.24 -7.70 -24.71
C ALA A 26 6.10 -9.17 -24.28
N ILE A 27 7.18 -9.80 -23.80
CA ILE A 27 7.15 -11.17 -23.26
C ILE A 27 6.42 -11.19 -21.91
N GLY A 28 6.62 -10.18 -21.06
CA GLY A 28 5.91 -10.02 -19.79
C GLY A 28 4.41 -9.81 -20.01
N GLU A 29 4.03 -8.90 -20.91
CA GLU A 29 2.63 -8.62 -21.23
C GLU A 29 1.91 -9.83 -21.83
N SER A 30 2.59 -10.63 -22.65
CA SER A 30 2.00 -11.84 -23.26
C SER A 30 1.70 -12.95 -22.25
N ARG A 31 2.24 -12.88 -21.03
CA ARG A 31 2.03 -13.83 -19.93
C ARG A 31 1.09 -13.31 -18.85
N ALA A 32 0.72 -12.03 -18.88
CA ALA A 32 -0.24 -11.49 -17.94
C ALA A 32 -1.62 -12.08 -18.22
N VAL A 33 -2.19 -12.75 -17.24
CA VAL A 33 -3.47 -13.45 -17.38
C VAL A 33 -4.61 -12.62 -16.80
N ALA A 34 -4.36 -11.82 -15.74
CA ALA A 34 -5.33 -10.86 -15.22
C ALA A 34 -4.65 -9.61 -14.67
N LYS A 35 -5.25 -8.44 -14.93
CA LYS A 35 -4.83 -7.15 -14.37
C LYS A 35 -5.98 -6.58 -13.54
N ILE A 36 -5.72 -6.23 -12.29
CA ILE A 36 -6.73 -5.75 -11.36
C ILE A 36 -6.26 -4.45 -10.73
N GLY A 37 -7.11 -3.41 -10.80
CA GLY A 37 -6.96 -2.20 -10.02
C GLY A 37 -7.67 -2.35 -8.68
N VAL A 38 -7.03 -1.97 -7.57
CA VAL A 38 -7.63 -2.05 -6.24
C VAL A 38 -7.48 -0.72 -5.53
N VAL A 39 -8.57 -0.18 -5.03
CA VAL A 39 -8.60 1.05 -4.23
C VAL A 39 -9.53 0.88 -3.04
N ALA A 40 -9.30 1.68 -1.99
CA ALA A 40 -10.16 1.70 -0.83
C ALA A 40 -10.45 3.13 -0.35
N HIS A 41 -11.51 3.27 0.41
CA HIS A 41 -11.90 4.51 1.09
C HIS A 41 -11.92 5.74 0.16
N PRO A 42 -12.67 5.73 -0.96
CA PRO A 42 -12.85 6.93 -1.77
C PRO A 42 -13.65 8.03 -1.04
N GLU A 43 -14.48 7.67 -0.05
CA GLU A 43 -15.23 8.56 0.85
C GLU A 43 -15.97 9.68 0.10
N LEU A 44 -16.70 9.31 -0.94
CA LEU A 44 -17.37 10.27 -1.82
C LEU A 44 -18.55 10.94 -1.12
N SER A 45 -18.62 12.26 -1.22
CA SER A 45 -19.70 13.07 -0.63
C SER A 45 -20.40 13.94 -1.68
N TRP A 46 -19.62 14.65 -2.49
CA TRP A 46 -20.08 15.55 -3.56
C TRP A 46 -19.16 15.46 -4.77
N PRO A 47 -19.53 15.98 -5.94
CA PRO A 47 -18.76 15.81 -7.18
C PRO A 47 -17.28 16.19 -7.10
N ALA A 48 -16.92 17.22 -6.33
CA ALA A 48 -15.53 17.63 -6.16
C ALA A 48 -14.70 16.60 -5.38
N SER A 49 -15.31 15.84 -4.45
CA SER A 49 -14.62 14.78 -3.70
C SER A 49 -14.17 13.62 -4.60
N ALA A 50 -14.81 13.44 -5.76
CA ALA A 50 -14.50 12.36 -6.70
C ALA A 50 -13.19 12.55 -7.49
N SER A 51 -12.48 13.66 -7.34
CA SER A 51 -11.29 13.97 -8.13
C SER A 51 -10.16 12.92 -7.98
N ARG A 52 -9.92 12.45 -6.77
CA ARG A 52 -8.91 11.40 -6.48
C ARG A 52 -9.36 10.06 -7.06
N PHE A 53 -10.62 9.72 -6.87
CA PHE A 53 -11.18 8.49 -7.42
C PHE A 53 -11.13 8.49 -8.95
N LYS A 54 -11.53 9.59 -9.61
CA LYS A 54 -11.42 9.72 -11.08
C LYS A 54 -9.98 9.56 -11.57
N ARG A 55 -8.98 10.09 -10.86
CA ARG A 55 -7.56 9.89 -11.21
C ARG A 55 -7.17 8.42 -11.15
N ALA A 56 -7.54 7.72 -10.09
CA ALA A 56 -7.29 6.29 -9.97
C ALA A 56 -7.95 5.50 -11.12
N LEU A 57 -9.21 5.80 -11.45
CA LEU A 57 -9.91 5.18 -12.57
C LEU A 57 -9.21 5.46 -13.93
N GLN A 58 -8.74 6.69 -14.14
CA GLN A 58 -8.00 7.08 -15.36
C GLN A 58 -6.66 6.33 -15.47
N PHE A 59 -5.95 6.19 -14.34
CA PHE A 59 -4.74 5.39 -14.28
C PHE A 59 -5.04 3.94 -14.66
N PHE A 60 -6.04 3.30 -14.07
CA PHE A 60 -6.41 1.92 -14.37
C PHE A 60 -6.88 1.75 -15.82
N ARG A 61 -7.62 2.73 -16.36
CA ARG A 61 -7.97 2.74 -17.79
C ARG A 61 -6.72 2.72 -18.68
N SER A 62 -5.72 3.55 -18.37
CA SER A 62 -4.46 3.59 -19.12
C SER A 62 -3.69 2.27 -19.06
N ARG A 63 -3.83 1.52 -17.98
CA ARG A 63 -3.20 0.20 -17.77
C ARG A 63 -4.03 -0.95 -18.34
N LYS A 64 -5.23 -0.67 -18.87
CA LYS A 64 -6.16 -1.67 -19.43
C LYS A 64 -6.41 -2.81 -18.45
N VAL A 65 -6.84 -2.47 -17.23
CA VAL A 65 -7.16 -3.48 -16.22
C VAL A 65 -8.45 -4.21 -16.60
N ASP A 66 -8.53 -5.50 -16.25
CA ASP A 66 -9.70 -6.35 -16.49
C ASP A 66 -10.81 -6.13 -15.46
N ALA A 67 -10.41 -5.77 -14.23
CA ALA A 67 -11.34 -5.49 -13.14
C ALA A 67 -10.82 -4.35 -12.26
N ILE A 68 -11.76 -3.63 -11.61
CA ILE A 68 -11.46 -2.65 -10.57
C ILE A 68 -12.28 -3.00 -9.32
N VAL A 69 -11.56 -3.19 -8.23
CA VAL A 69 -12.11 -3.47 -6.90
C VAL A 69 -12.07 -2.17 -6.08
N VAL A 70 -13.21 -1.78 -5.54
CA VAL A 70 -13.35 -0.61 -4.64
C VAL A 70 -13.86 -1.10 -3.30
N LEU A 71 -13.06 -0.89 -2.24
CA LEU A 71 -13.26 -1.49 -0.93
C LEU A 71 -13.55 -0.45 0.14
N GLY A 72 -14.50 -0.72 1.00
CA GLY A 72 -14.80 0.01 2.24
C GLY A 72 -15.06 1.49 2.04
N ASP A 73 -15.89 2.08 2.84
CA ASP A 73 -16.23 3.50 2.86
C ASP A 73 -16.26 4.15 1.45
N LEU A 74 -17.10 3.58 0.55
CA LEU A 74 -17.29 4.08 -0.82
C LEU A 74 -17.79 5.51 -0.80
N THR A 75 -18.62 5.78 0.20
CA THR A 75 -19.25 7.07 0.46
C THR A 75 -18.95 7.51 1.90
N ASN A 76 -19.14 8.80 2.17
CA ASN A 76 -18.90 9.32 3.51
C ASN A 76 -19.99 8.92 4.52
N ASP A 77 -21.22 8.75 4.07
CA ASP A 77 -22.37 8.54 4.97
C ASP A 77 -23.38 7.49 4.47
N GLY A 78 -23.22 6.91 3.28
CA GLY A 78 -24.13 5.91 2.72
C GLY A 78 -25.41 6.46 2.09
N TYR A 79 -25.48 7.75 1.72
CA TYR A 79 -26.65 8.31 1.08
C TYR A 79 -26.69 8.10 -0.43
N LEU A 80 -27.88 7.96 -1.01
CA LEU A 80 -28.08 7.74 -2.46
C LEU A 80 -27.38 8.76 -3.35
N ASN A 81 -27.42 10.04 -2.98
CA ASN A 81 -26.75 11.10 -3.74
C ASN A 81 -25.22 10.91 -3.78
N GLN A 82 -24.63 10.33 -2.75
CA GLN A 82 -23.20 10.02 -2.69
C GLN A 82 -22.86 8.82 -3.59
N TYR A 83 -23.70 7.80 -3.63
CA TYR A 83 -23.56 6.68 -4.59
C TYR A 83 -23.70 7.17 -6.04
N ARG A 84 -24.55 8.14 -6.31
CA ARG A 84 -24.65 8.76 -7.65
C ARG A 84 -23.34 9.48 -8.04
N VAL A 85 -22.62 10.08 -7.08
CA VAL A 85 -21.30 10.66 -7.34
C VAL A 85 -20.30 9.57 -7.76
N LEU A 86 -20.34 8.41 -7.13
CA LEU A 86 -19.48 7.27 -7.50
C LEU A 86 -19.83 6.77 -8.91
N ALA A 87 -21.11 6.55 -9.20
CA ALA A 87 -21.57 6.12 -10.51
C ALA A 87 -21.17 7.11 -11.60
N GLN A 88 -21.39 8.40 -11.37
CA GLN A 88 -21.01 9.46 -12.30
C GLN A 88 -19.50 9.52 -12.54
N ALA A 89 -18.69 9.33 -11.50
CA ALA A 89 -17.24 9.30 -11.63
C ALA A 89 -16.76 8.13 -12.50
N TRP A 90 -17.41 6.98 -12.38
CA TRP A 90 -17.16 5.82 -13.22
C TRP A 90 -17.52 6.09 -14.68
N ASP A 91 -18.74 6.60 -14.92
CA ASP A 91 -19.25 6.88 -16.27
C ASP A 91 -18.42 7.97 -16.97
N ASP A 92 -17.98 8.99 -16.26
CA ASP A 92 -17.09 10.03 -16.78
C ASP A 92 -15.78 9.48 -17.32
N VAL A 93 -15.29 8.36 -16.77
CA VAL A 93 -14.01 7.76 -17.18
C VAL A 93 -14.24 6.68 -18.24
N PHE A 94 -15.22 5.79 -18.10
CA PHE A 94 -15.36 4.61 -18.95
C PHE A 94 -16.47 4.71 -19.99
N ARG A 95 -17.48 5.57 -19.76
CA ARG A 95 -18.67 5.68 -20.63
C ARG A 95 -18.87 7.06 -21.24
N ASN A 96 -17.92 7.99 -21.07
CA ASN A 96 -18.05 9.34 -21.61
C ASN A 96 -17.81 9.35 -23.13
N PRO A 97 -18.82 9.63 -23.97
CA PRO A 97 -18.69 9.62 -25.44
C PRO A 97 -17.64 10.62 -25.94
N ALA A 98 -17.44 11.76 -25.25
CA ALA A 98 -16.44 12.76 -25.63
C ALA A 98 -14.99 12.29 -25.45
N LYS A 99 -14.78 11.24 -24.64
CA LYS A 99 -13.45 10.64 -24.39
C LYS A 99 -13.26 9.28 -25.08
N GLY A 100 -14.22 8.88 -25.92
CA GLY A 100 -14.32 7.55 -26.49
C GLY A 100 -14.94 6.56 -25.48
N ILE A 101 -15.95 5.82 -25.90
CA ILE A 101 -16.52 4.74 -25.09
C ILE A 101 -15.49 3.62 -25.08
N ASP A 102 -15.10 3.16 -23.89
CA ASP A 102 -14.32 1.94 -23.78
C ASP A 102 -15.20 0.77 -24.22
N PRO A 103 -14.85 0.05 -25.29
CA PRO A 103 -15.70 -1.03 -25.81
C PRO A 103 -15.82 -2.20 -24.80
N ALA A 104 -14.92 -2.30 -23.84
CA ALA A 104 -14.92 -3.27 -22.78
C ALA A 104 -14.45 -2.62 -21.46
N PRO A 105 -15.33 -1.88 -20.77
CA PRO A 105 -14.98 -1.31 -19.47
C PRO A 105 -14.61 -2.45 -18.51
N PRO A 106 -13.66 -2.22 -17.59
CA PRO A 106 -13.27 -3.23 -16.62
C PRO A 106 -14.48 -3.64 -15.78
N ARG A 107 -14.49 -4.91 -15.34
CA ARG A 107 -15.49 -5.37 -14.38
C ARG A 107 -15.39 -4.55 -13.10
N ARG A 108 -16.50 -4.10 -12.58
CA ARG A 108 -16.60 -3.31 -11.36
C ARG A 108 -16.96 -4.22 -10.20
N ILE A 109 -16.23 -4.12 -9.08
CA ILE A 109 -16.48 -4.88 -7.86
C ILE A 109 -16.46 -3.89 -6.70
N LEU A 110 -17.61 -3.68 -6.06
CA LEU A 110 -17.81 -2.69 -5.00
C LEU A 110 -18.15 -3.40 -3.69
N VAL A 111 -17.39 -3.14 -2.64
CA VAL A 111 -17.62 -3.71 -1.30
C VAL A 111 -17.86 -2.58 -0.31
N LEU A 112 -19.02 -2.60 0.37
CA LEU A 112 -19.43 -1.57 1.31
C LEU A 112 -18.61 -1.60 2.60
N GLY A 113 -18.20 -0.42 3.06
CA GLY A 113 -17.61 -0.21 4.39
C GLY A 113 -18.64 0.14 5.47
N ASP A 114 -18.14 0.44 6.66
CA ASP A 114 -18.99 0.74 7.81
C ASP A 114 -19.79 2.04 7.66
N ARG A 115 -19.19 3.06 7.01
CA ARG A 115 -19.89 4.33 6.75
C ARG A 115 -21.03 4.16 5.78
N ASP A 116 -20.82 3.34 4.74
CA ASP A 116 -21.84 3.05 3.75
C ASP A 116 -23.07 2.40 4.37
N ARG A 117 -22.86 1.43 5.26
CA ARG A 117 -23.92 0.63 5.87
C ARG A 117 -24.88 1.43 6.74
N LYS A 118 -24.47 2.60 7.24
CA LYS A 118 -25.30 3.41 8.14
C LYS A 118 -26.63 3.84 7.51
N ASN A 119 -26.62 4.22 6.23
CA ASN A 119 -27.78 4.73 5.51
C ASN A 119 -28.05 3.94 4.22
N PHE A 120 -27.34 2.84 3.99
CA PHE A 120 -27.56 2.00 2.82
C PHE A 120 -28.98 1.41 2.83
N ARG A 121 -29.59 1.41 1.65
CA ARG A 121 -30.87 0.75 1.40
C ARG A 121 -30.76 -0.12 0.16
N PRO A 122 -31.44 -1.29 0.12
CA PRO A 122 -31.35 -2.23 -1.01
C PRO A 122 -31.63 -1.57 -2.37
N GLU A 123 -32.56 -0.61 -2.44
CA GLU A 123 -32.89 0.10 -3.66
C GLU A 123 -31.71 0.93 -4.24
N PHE A 124 -30.66 1.19 -3.45
CA PHE A 124 -29.45 1.87 -3.94
C PHE A 124 -28.60 0.95 -4.82
N ALA A 125 -28.76 -0.35 -4.65
CA ALA A 125 -28.09 -1.34 -5.50
C ALA A 125 -28.53 -1.19 -6.96
N ASP A 126 -29.73 -0.72 -7.23
CA ASP A 126 -30.24 -0.49 -8.60
C ASP A 126 -29.36 0.48 -9.39
N ALA A 127 -28.66 1.40 -8.72
CA ALA A 127 -27.73 2.31 -9.37
C ALA A 127 -26.46 1.61 -9.90
N PHE A 128 -26.15 0.40 -9.40
CA PHE A 128 -24.90 -0.32 -9.68
C PHE A 128 -25.09 -1.75 -10.21
N GLY A 129 -26.32 -2.28 -10.16
CA GLY A 129 -26.59 -3.67 -10.49
C GLY A 129 -25.95 -4.66 -9.52
N GLU A 130 -25.54 -5.82 -10.01
CA GLU A 130 -24.93 -6.90 -9.21
C GLU A 130 -23.51 -6.62 -8.71
N ASP A 131 -22.94 -5.49 -9.10
CA ASP A 131 -21.55 -5.14 -8.78
C ASP A 131 -21.32 -4.75 -7.31
N LEU A 132 -22.39 -4.50 -6.55
CA LEU A 132 -22.35 -4.03 -5.17
C LEU A 132 -22.56 -5.18 -4.18
N SER A 133 -21.62 -5.34 -3.25
CA SER A 133 -21.69 -6.35 -2.18
C SER A 133 -21.61 -5.72 -0.80
N LEU A 134 -22.45 -6.18 0.14
CA LEU A 134 -22.43 -5.75 1.53
C LEU A 134 -21.23 -6.30 2.31
N GLU A 135 -20.83 -7.52 2.02
CA GLU A 135 -19.82 -8.25 2.81
C GLU A 135 -18.55 -8.55 2.01
N GLY A 136 -18.62 -8.33 0.71
CA GLY A 136 -17.61 -8.81 -0.21
C GLY A 136 -17.81 -10.28 -0.56
N GLY A 137 -16.80 -10.90 -1.15
CA GLY A 137 -16.86 -12.29 -1.57
C GLY A 137 -15.74 -12.66 -2.53
N GLU A 138 -15.83 -13.87 -3.03
CA GLU A 138 -14.94 -14.34 -4.08
C GLU A 138 -15.39 -13.86 -5.46
N PHE A 139 -14.42 -13.57 -6.31
CA PHE A 139 -14.63 -13.25 -7.70
C PHE A 139 -13.51 -13.82 -8.56
N GLU A 140 -13.79 -13.98 -9.84
CA GLU A 140 -12.85 -14.52 -10.80
C GLU A 140 -12.57 -13.50 -11.93
N VAL A 141 -11.30 -13.38 -12.30
CA VAL A 141 -10.85 -12.56 -13.44
C VAL A 141 -9.91 -13.42 -14.27
N ASN A 142 -10.28 -13.70 -15.51
CA ASN A 142 -9.48 -14.47 -16.46
C ASN A 142 -8.95 -15.82 -15.91
N GLY A 143 -9.77 -16.55 -15.11
CA GLY A 143 -9.41 -17.82 -14.52
C GLY A 143 -8.68 -17.73 -13.16
N PHE A 144 -8.37 -16.52 -12.68
CA PHE A 144 -7.80 -16.31 -11.34
C PHE A 144 -8.90 -15.97 -10.34
N ARG A 145 -8.91 -16.67 -9.22
CA ARG A 145 -9.84 -16.40 -8.12
C ARG A 145 -9.19 -15.47 -7.09
N PHE A 146 -9.97 -14.47 -6.67
CA PHE A 146 -9.62 -13.49 -5.66
C PHE A 146 -10.78 -13.32 -4.69
N ARG A 147 -10.50 -12.75 -3.54
CA ARG A 147 -11.51 -12.36 -2.56
C ARG A 147 -11.40 -10.86 -2.28
N ALA A 148 -12.53 -10.19 -2.15
CA ALA A 148 -12.60 -8.78 -1.77
C ALA A 148 -13.47 -8.63 -0.52
N THR A 149 -12.98 -7.93 0.52
CA THR A 149 -13.70 -7.74 1.78
C THR A 149 -13.48 -6.33 2.32
N ALA A 150 -14.44 -5.79 3.07
CA ALA A 150 -14.34 -4.48 3.71
C ALA A 150 -13.50 -4.51 5.01
N ALA A 151 -13.24 -5.69 5.55
CA ALA A 151 -12.41 -5.89 6.74
C ALA A 151 -11.40 -7.01 6.47
N ARG A 152 -10.42 -7.15 7.36
CA ARG A 152 -9.46 -8.24 7.23
C ARG A 152 -10.19 -9.59 7.20
N PRO A 153 -9.99 -10.40 6.15
CA PRO A 153 -10.72 -11.65 5.99
C PRO A 153 -10.26 -12.72 6.99
N ASP A 154 -11.16 -13.67 7.25
CA ASP A 154 -10.75 -14.92 7.89
C ASP A 154 -9.74 -15.68 7.04
N PRO A 155 -8.90 -16.52 7.66
CA PRO A 155 -7.92 -17.34 6.95
C PRO A 155 -8.52 -18.12 5.77
N GLY A 156 -7.86 -18.04 4.60
CA GLY A 156 -8.27 -18.75 3.39
C GLY A 156 -7.13 -18.86 2.38
N ASP A 157 -7.26 -19.75 1.41
CA ASP A 157 -6.23 -20.04 0.40
C ASP A 157 -6.29 -19.08 -0.81
N THR A 158 -7.37 -18.34 -0.95
CA THR A 158 -7.58 -17.40 -2.07
C THR A 158 -6.95 -16.06 -1.73
N PRO A 159 -6.13 -15.46 -2.63
CA PRO A 159 -5.62 -14.11 -2.45
C PRO A 159 -6.74 -13.11 -2.16
N ALA A 160 -6.61 -12.35 -1.08
CA ALA A 160 -7.64 -11.45 -0.61
C ALA A 160 -7.19 -10.00 -0.63
N PHE A 161 -8.08 -9.12 -1.12
CA PHE A 161 -7.98 -7.67 -0.99
C PHE A 161 -8.88 -7.22 0.15
N PHE A 162 -8.39 -6.35 1.01
CA PHE A 162 -9.19 -5.82 2.09
C PHE A 162 -8.90 -4.34 2.37
N ALA A 163 -9.80 -3.69 3.10
CA ALA A 163 -9.61 -2.37 3.66
C ALA A 163 -9.86 -2.45 5.15
N ASP A 164 -8.93 -2.02 5.98
CA ASP A 164 -9.20 -1.83 7.40
C ASP A 164 -10.24 -0.71 7.57
N GLY A 165 -11.22 -0.87 8.45
CA GLY A 165 -12.35 0.03 8.64
C GLY A 165 -12.02 1.45 9.12
N LYS A 166 -10.75 1.82 9.04
CA LYS A 166 -10.24 3.19 9.09
C LYS A 166 -9.26 3.33 7.95
N PRO A 167 -9.08 4.53 7.35
CA PRO A 167 -8.03 4.79 6.39
C PRO A 167 -6.69 4.56 7.07
N ALA A 168 -6.32 3.30 7.24
CA ALA A 168 -5.14 2.87 7.95
C ALA A 168 -3.97 2.81 7.01
N LEU A 169 -2.83 2.95 7.60
CA LEU A 169 -1.57 2.61 7.03
C LEU A 169 -1.55 1.18 6.59
N THR A 170 -1.27 0.96 5.49
CA THR A 170 -1.70 0.01 4.58
C THR A 170 -0.68 -0.97 4.13
N ASP A 171 0.51 -0.85 4.62
CA ASP A 171 1.58 -1.77 4.33
C ASP A 171 1.73 -2.90 5.32
N GLU A 172 0.96 -2.94 6.35
CA GLU A 172 0.98 -4.11 7.22
C GLU A 172 0.35 -5.34 6.57
N LEU A 173 0.61 -5.52 5.33
CA LEU A 173 -0.24 -6.04 4.48
C LEU A 173 -0.06 -7.12 3.66
N CYS A 174 1.09 -7.45 3.60
CA CYS A 174 1.46 -8.74 3.15
C CYS A 174 1.75 -9.58 4.39
N TRP A 175 0.76 -9.88 5.16
CA TRP A 175 0.90 -10.94 6.14
C TRP A 175 0.88 -12.27 5.40
N PHE A 176 2.03 -12.97 5.48
CA PHE A 176 2.19 -14.32 4.97
C PHE A 176 2.51 -15.28 6.10
N PRO A 177 1.53 -15.81 6.78
CA PRO A 177 1.74 -17.15 7.23
C PRO A 177 1.74 -17.98 5.93
N ARG A 178 2.82 -18.55 5.56
CA ARG A 178 3.19 -19.40 4.41
C ARG A 178 2.08 -19.99 3.51
N THR A 179 0.82 -19.65 3.71
CA THR A 179 -0.35 -20.27 3.11
C THR A 179 -1.38 -19.30 2.50
N ARG A 180 -1.23 -17.96 2.69
CA ARG A 180 -2.25 -17.02 2.18
C ARG A 180 -1.68 -15.65 1.84
N ILE A 181 -2.33 -14.97 0.90
CA ILE A 181 -1.98 -13.63 0.44
C ILE A 181 -3.11 -12.69 0.86
N GLU A 182 -2.82 -11.74 1.73
CA GLU A 182 -3.74 -10.67 2.14
C GLU A 182 -3.13 -9.32 1.74
N LEU A 183 -3.84 -8.56 0.91
CA LEU A 183 -3.37 -7.29 0.38
C LEU A 183 -4.32 -6.18 0.83
N ASN A 184 -3.84 -5.25 1.64
CA ASN A 184 -4.59 -4.06 1.99
C ASN A 184 -4.49 -3.03 0.87
N ALA A 185 -5.58 -2.48 0.46
CA ALA A 185 -5.67 -1.64 -0.72
C ALA A 185 -5.17 -0.20 -0.54
N GLY A 186 -4.80 0.19 0.65
CA GLY A 186 -4.51 1.59 0.90
C GLY A 186 -5.74 2.45 1.10
N SER A 187 -5.58 3.74 0.88
CA SER A 187 -6.67 4.69 0.94
C SER A 187 -6.53 5.78 -0.11
N LEU A 188 -7.62 6.10 -0.79
CA LEU A 188 -7.70 7.23 -1.72
C LEU A 188 -7.89 8.57 -0.99
N SER A 189 -8.52 8.57 0.19
CA SER A 189 -8.83 9.81 0.92
C SER A 189 -7.71 10.32 1.81
N GLY A 190 -6.67 9.53 1.98
CA GLY A 190 -5.48 9.86 2.79
C GLY A 190 -5.06 8.69 3.65
N VAL A 191 -3.84 8.71 4.10
CA VAL A 191 -3.26 7.67 4.97
C VAL A 191 -3.24 8.17 6.39
N VAL A 192 -3.91 7.47 7.28
CA VAL A 192 -3.93 7.75 8.72
C VAL A 192 -3.06 6.73 9.45
N PRO A 193 -2.06 7.16 10.23
CA PRO A 193 -1.24 6.25 11.01
C PRO A 193 -2.08 5.41 11.96
N LYS A 194 -1.73 4.13 12.12
CA LYS A 194 -2.24 3.31 13.20
C LYS A 194 -1.98 3.96 14.56
N SER A 195 -2.83 3.65 15.52
CA SER A 195 -2.59 4.03 16.92
C SER A 195 -1.20 3.58 17.37
N GLY A 196 -0.40 4.52 17.86
CA GLY A 196 0.99 4.29 18.29
C GLY A 196 2.06 4.65 17.26
N PHE A 197 1.68 5.03 16.03
CA PHE A 197 2.63 5.56 15.06
C PHE A 197 2.64 7.09 15.07
N GLU A 198 3.83 7.67 14.96
CA GLU A 198 3.99 9.11 14.77
C GLU A 198 3.45 9.52 13.38
N PRO A 199 2.72 10.65 13.28
CA PRO A 199 2.23 11.17 12.01
C PRO A 199 3.35 11.47 11.02
N VAL A 200 3.16 11.09 9.76
CA VAL A 200 4.10 11.38 8.68
C VAL A 200 3.62 12.58 7.86
N LYS A 201 4.52 13.50 7.58
CA LYS A 201 4.23 14.65 6.73
C LYS A 201 3.82 14.19 5.33
N GLY A 202 2.65 14.58 4.88
CA GLY A 202 2.09 14.23 3.58
C GLY A 202 1.19 12.99 3.57
N ALA A 203 1.10 12.23 4.66
CA ALA A 203 0.23 11.06 4.73
C ALA A 203 -1.25 11.40 4.47
N ALA A 204 -1.77 12.47 5.03
CA ALA A 204 -3.15 12.92 4.83
C ALA A 204 -3.48 13.33 3.38
N SER A 205 -2.47 13.65 2.58
CA SER A 205 -2.65 13.98 1.16
C SER A 205 -2.34 12.83 0.21
N ALA A 206 -1.79 11.73 0.70
CA ALA A 206 -1.53 10.53 -0.09
C ALA A 206 -2.84 9.95 -0.66
N SER A 207 -2.76 9.42 -1.87
CA SER A 207 -3.90 8.82 -2.55
C SER A 207 -3.43 7.52 -3.19
N GLN A 208 -3.57 6.42 -2.44
CA GLN A 208 -2.92 5.17 -2.78
C GLN A 208 -3.90 4.05 -3.15
N GLY A 209 -3.38 3.09 -3.90
CA GLY A 209 -4.04 1.85 -4.25
C GLY A 209 -3.07 0.87 -4.89
N LEU A 210 -3.58 -0.24 -5.40
CA LEU A 210 -2.78 -1.31 -5.96
C LEU A 210 -3.08 -1.52 -7.44
N LEU A 211 -2.04 -1.83 -8.21
CA LEU A 211 -2.17 -2.50 -9.50
C LEU A 211 -1.63 -3.92 -9.32
N VAL A 212 -2.49 -4.90 -9.50
CA VAL A 212 -2.16 -6.32 -9.36
C VAL A 212 -2.17 -6.97 -10.73
N VAL A 213 -1.09 -7.63 -11.08
CA VAL A 213 -0.95 -8.40 -12.31
C VAL A 213 -0.75 -9.86 -11.94
N ALA A 214 -1.73 -10.69 -12.28
CA ALA A 214 -1.66 -12.12 -12.04
C ALA A 214 -1.05 -12.84 -13.23
N HIS A 215 -0.03 -13.62 -12.96
CA HIS A 215 0.61 -14.56 -13.87
C HIS A 215 0.40 -15.99 -13.39
N ALA A 216 0.64 -16.97 -14.23
CA ALA A 216 0.42 -18.38 -13.89
C ALA A 216 1.19 -18.84 -12.63
N ALA A 217 2.35 -18.23 -12.34
CA ALA A 217 3.21 -18.63 -11.25
C ALA A 217 3.40 -17.56 -10.16
N GLU A 218 2.92 -16.32 -10.39
CA GLU A 218 3.17 -15.21 -9.47
C GLU A 218 2.13 -14.11 -9.57
N LEU A 219 2.01 -13.31 -8.51
CA LEU A 219 1.35 -12.00 -8.52
C LEU A 219 2.43 -10.92 -8.47
N THR A 220 2.34 -9.96 -9.37
CA THR A 220 3.08 -8.71 -9.26
C THR A 220 2.15 -7.65 -8.70
N VAL A 221 2.51 -7.03 -7.59
CA VAL A 221 1.70 -6.02 -6.91
C VAL A 221 2.47 -4.72 -6.85
N SER A 222 2.00 -3.72 -7.61
CA SER A 222 2.53 -2.36 -7.59
C SER A 222 1.67 -1.50 -6.68
N ARG A 223 2.29 -0.76 -5.74
CA ARG A 223 1.61 0.26 -4.95
C ARG A 223 1.71 1.59 -5.67
N ILE A 224 0.58 2.21 -5.94
CA ILE A 224 0.50 3.43 -6.75
C ILE A 224 0.06 4.60 -5.88
N ASP A 225 0.75 5.72 -5.98
CA ASP A 225 0.25 7.03 -5.55
C ASP A 225 -0.41 7.73 -6.74
N PHE A 226 -1.71 7.88 -6.68
CA PHE A 226 -2.49 8.54 -7.73
C PHE A 226 -2.35 10.07 -7.72
N GLY A 227 -1.68 10.64 -6.73
CA GLY A 227 -1.30 12.05 -6.76
C GLY A 227 -0.36 12.36 -7.92
N ASP A 228 0.61 11.48 -8.12
CA ASP A 228 1.65 11.61 -9.13
C ASP A 228 1.58 10.52 -10.21
N ASN A 229 0.72 9.51 -10.05
CA ASN A 229 0.64 8.30 -10.89
C ASN A 229 1.94 7.49 -10.93
N GLU A 230 2.66 7.46 -9.82
CA GLU A 230 3.95 6.78 -9.67
C GLU A 230 3.86 5.62 -8.68
N SER A 231 4.75 4.65 -8.84
CA SER A 231 4.93 3.60 -7.84
C SER A 231 5.52 4.17 -6.56
N VAL A 232 4.93 3.81 -5.43
CA VAL A 232 5.40 4.23 -4.10
C VAL A 232 6.72 3.55 -3.75
N ALA A 233 6.91 2.30 -4.18
CA ALA A 233 8.12 1.51 -3.97
C ALA A 233 8.24 0.44 -5.06
N SER A 234 9.29 -0.39 -4.99
CA SER A 234 9.44 -1.56 -5.86
C SER A 234 8.24 -2.49 -5.73
N ASP A 235 7.90 -3.16 -6.81
CA ASP A 235 6.79 -4.11 -6.86
C ASP A 235 7.05 -5.30 -5.92
N TRP A 236 5.98 -5.82 -5.35
CA TRP A 236 6.02 -7.08 -4.65
C TRP A 236 5.81 -8.21 -5.65
N ILE A 237 6.77 -9.10 -5.73
CA ILE A 237 6.68 -10.33 -6.53
C ILE A 237 6.31 -11.48 -5.60
N ILE A 238 5.09 -11.98 -5.73
CA ILE A 238 4.53 -13.00 -4.83
C ILE A 238 4.38 -14.31 -5.61
N PRO A 239 5.25 -15.30 -5.40
CA PRO A 239 5.14 -16.58 -6.07
C PRO A 239 3.85 -17.31 -5.67
N LEU A 240 3.12 -17.82 -6.66
CA LEU A 240 1.97 -18.67 -6.47
C LEU A 240 2.40 -20.14 -6.53
N THR A 241 2.11 -20.91 -5.51
CA THR A 241 2.29 -22.37 -5.56
C THR A 241 1.08 -23.04 -6.20
N ALA A 242 1.21 -24.29 -6.61
CA ALA A 242 0.12 -25.08 -7.17
C ALA A 242 -1.10 -25.22 -6.23
N LYS A 243 -0.94 -24.90 -4.94
CA LYS A 243 -2.01 -24.91 -3.92
C LYS A 243 -2.52 -23.50 -3.58
N GLY A 244 -2.13 -22.45 -4.34
CA GLY A 244 -2.48 -21.07 -4.03
C GLY A 244 -1.69 -20.45 -2.87
N ALA A 245 -0.81 -21.21 -2.24
CA ALA A 245 0.04 -20.72 -1.17
C ALA A 245 1.18 -19.86 -1.73
N ALA A 246 1.51 -18.78 -1.04
CA ALA A 246 2.69 -17.98 -1.36
C ALA A 246 3.95 -18.81 -1.18
N GLY A 247 4.82 -18.82 -2.20
CA GLY A 247 6.20 -19.31 -2.07
C GLY A 247 7.01 -18.40 -1.15
N ASN A 248 8.31 -18.65 -1.05
CA ASN A 248 9.20 -17.76 -0.31
C ASN A 248 9.21 -16.37 -0.96
N ILE A 249 8.69 -15.40 -0.23
CA ILE A 249 8.83 -13.99 -0.58
C ILE A 249 10.23 -13.56 -0.18
N ASP A 250 10.73 -12.55 -0.87
CA ASP A 250 12.00 -11.96 -0.52
C ASP A 250 11.95 -11.37 0.90
N GLU A 251 12.38 -12.17 1.88
CA GLU A 251 12.41 -11.81 3.29
C GLU A 251 13.66 -10.99 3.65
N ARG A 252 14.29 -10.31 2.68
CA ARG A 252 15.44 -9.45 2.98
C ARG A 252 15.05 -8.38 4.00
N ALA A 253 15.93 -8.21 4.99
CA ALA A 253 15.78 -7.17 5.98
C ALA A 253 16.17 -5.80 5.39
N PRO A 254 15.46 -4.72 5.75
CA PRO A 254 15.93 -3.37 5.46
C PRO A 254 17.15 -3.04 6.33
N GLU A 255 18.22 -2.54 5.75
CA GLU A 255 19.45 -2.26 6.49
C GLU A 255 19.92 -0.82 6.33
N PHE A 256 20.41 -0.25 7.42
CA PHE A 256 21.15 1.00 7.37
C PHE A 256 22.50 0.81 6.69
N TRP A 257 23.04 1.89 6.14
CA TRP A 257 24.44 1.93 5.75
C TRP A 257 25.35 1.64 6.96
N ALA A 258 26.52 1.04 6.69
CA ALA A 258 27.48 0.64 7.73
C ALA A 258 27.86 1.79 8.69
N ASP A 259 27.98 2.99 8.16
CA ASP A 259 28.41 4.18 8.91
C ASP A 259 27.23 5.03 9.43
N THR A 260 26.00 4.49 9.41
CA THR A 260 24.84 5.23 9.89
C THR A 260 24.84 5.36 11.40
N SER A 261 24.70 6.59 11.88
CA SER A 261 24.60 6.92 13.30
C SER A 261 23.29 7.63 13.64
N LEU A 262 22.90 7.53 14.89
CA LEU A 262 21.80 8.34 15.46
C LEU A 262 22.32 9.70 15.89
N ARG A 263 21.49 10.72 15.63
CA ARG A 263 21.66 12.04 16.23
C ARG A 263 20.61 12.23 17.32
N VAL A 264 21.06 12.40 18.55
CA VAL A 264 20.18 12.66 19.70
C VAL A 264 20.42 14.09 20.18
N VAL A 265 19.36 14.89 20.20
CA VAL A 265 19.42 16.28 20.63
C VAL A 265 18.50 16.46 21.84
N PRO A 266 19.06 16.72 23.01
CA PRO A 266 18.27 17.07 24.19
C PRO A 266 17.64 18.46 24.01
N GLY A 267 16.48 18.66 24.59
CA GLY A 267 15.77 19.95 24.56
C GLY A 267 14.78 20.01 25.72
N GLU A 268 14.28 21.20 25.96
CA GLU A 268 13.21 21.42 26.92
C GLU A 268 11.91 21.75 26.19
N VAL A 269 10.81 21.16 26.66
CA VAL A 269 9.46 21.55 26.23
C VAL A 269 8.82 22.34 27.35
N LEU A 270 8.45 23.58 27.06
CA LEU A 270 7.87 24.49 28.04
C LEU A 270 6.69 23.84 28.75
N GLY A 271 6.78 23.72 30.09
CA GLY A 271 5.74 23.08 30.92
C GLY A 271 5.71 21.55 30.88
N LYS A 272 6.63 20.89 30.14
CA LYS A 272 6.67 19.42 30.03
C LYS A 272 8.03 18.80 30.34
N GLY A 273 9.03 19.59 30.77
CA GLY A 273 10.33 19.08 31.17
C GLY A 273 11.25 18.68 30.01
N LEU A 274 12.20 17.79 30.30
CA LEU A 274 13.22 17.34 29.36
C LEU A 274 12.64 16.50 28.22
N SER A 275 13.07 16.78 27.01
CA SER A 275 12.71 16.01 25.80
C SER A 275 13.95 15.68 24.99
N TYR A 276 13.86 14.65 24.16
CA TYR A 276 14.89 14.25 23.23
C TYR A 276 14.32 14.21 21.82
N LYS A 277 15.02 14.83 20.86
CA LYS A 277 14.78 14.63 19.44
C LYS A 277 15.79 13.60 18.92
N VAL A 278 15.28 12.49 18.40
CA VAL A 278 16.09 11.41 17.82
C VAL A 278 15.94 11.49 16.32
N GLU A 279 17.05 11.56 15.59
CA GLU A 279 17.11 11.73 14.13
C GLU A 279 17.99 10.65 13.51
N TRP A 280 17.58 10.14 12.36
CA TRP A 280 18.33 9.15 11.57
C TRP A 280 18.03 9.27 10.07
N PRO A 281 18.93 8.82 9.17
CA PRO A 281 18.68 8.79 7.74
C PRO A 281 17.73 7.63 7.38
N PRO A 282 16.95 7.76 6.29
CA PRO A 282 16.07 6.70 5.84
C PRO A 282 16.84 5.50 5.29
N VAL A 283 16.28 4.30 5.45
CA VAL A 283 16.70 3.11 4.71
C VAL A 283 16.02 3.12 3.34
N LEU A 284 16.82 3.06 2.28
CA LEU A 284 16.38 3.15 0.89
C LEU A 284 16.61 1.84 0.15
N ALA A 285 15.68 1.48 -0.74
CA ALA A 285 15.76 0.25 -1.52
C ALA A 285 17.02 0.18 -2.41
N LYS A 286 17.51 1.31 -2.89
CA LYS A 286 18.75 1.37 -3.70
C LYS A 286 19.99 0.77 -3.04
N HIS A 287 19.97 0.55 -1.72
CA HIS A 287 21.10 0.00 -0.97
C HIS A 287 20.99 -1.49 -0.71
N THR A 288 19.78 -1.93 -0.34
CA THR A 288 19.54 -3.32 0.07
C THR A 288 18.52 -4.03 -0.82
N GLY A 289 17.92 -3.30 -1.78
CA GLY A 289 16.77 -3.78 -2.54
C GLY A 289 15.48 -3.80 -1.73
N VAL A 290 15.53 -3.46 -0.42
CA VAL A 290 14.38 -3.45 0.48
C VAL A 290 14.29 -2.11 1.19
N ARG A 291 13.11 -1.53 1.17
CA ARG A 291 12.80 -0.24 1.78
C ARG A 291 12.26 -0.45 3.19
N ALA A 292 12.64 0.41 4.13
CA ALA A 292 11.99 0.42 5.41
C ALA A 292 10.58 1.01 5.28
N HIS A 293 9.60 0.24 5.74
CA HIS A 293 8.23 0.66 5.92
C HIS A 293 8.09 1.55 7.16
N SER A 294 8.65 1.09 8.27
CA SER A 294 8.59 1.76 9.56
C SER A 294 9.88 1.56 10.34
N TYR A 295 9.96 2.28 11.44
CA TYR A 295 11.06 2.18 12.39
C TYR A 295 10.51 1.99 13.78
N GLU A 296 11.13 1.10 14.53
CA GLU A 296 10.90 0.94 15.96
C GLU A 296 12.03 1.65 16.70
N VAL A 297 11.67 2.60 17.55
CA VAL A 297 12.60 3.35 18.38
C VAL A 297 12.44 2.92 19.81
N ASP A 298 13.40 2.15 20.33
CA ASP A 298 13.46 1.76 21.71
C ASP A 298 14.16 2.82 22.54
N VAL A 299 13.55 3.21 23.64
CA VAL A 299 14.14 4.03 24.71
C VAL A 299 14.70 3.09 25.76
N LEU A 300 16.00 3.16 25.99
CA LEU A 300 16.75 2.24 26.82
C LEU A 300 17.25 2.94 28.08
N LEU A 301 17.14 2.28 29.20
CA LEU A 301 17.79 2.66 30.45
C LEU A 301 18.62 1.50 30.98
N PRO A 302 19.74 1.78 31.70
CA PRO A 302 20.46 0.75 32.42
C PRO A 302 19.54 0.03 33.43
N THR A 303 19.69 -1.27 33.56
CA THR A 303 19.04 -2.04 34.60
C THR A 303 19.67 -1.69 35.98
N ALA A 304 19.03 -2.04 37.07
CA ALA A 304 19.50 -1.69 38.42
C ALA A 304 20.91 -2.24 38.73
N ASP A 305 21.30 -3.35 38.09
CA ASP A 305 22.65 -3.93 38.18
C ASP A 305 23.67 -3.24 37.28
N GLY A 306 23.22 -2.36 36.35
CA GLY A 306 24.09 -1.67 35.40
C GLY A 306 24.65 -2.54 34.26
N GLU A 307 24.39 -3.86 34.26
CA GLU A 307 24.97 -4.79 33.31
C GLU A 307 24.19 -4.89 31.98
N ARG A 308 22.92 -4.49 31.99
CA ARG A 308 22.03 -4.60 30.83
C ARG A 308 21.25 -3.32 30.60
N GLU A 309 20.60 -3.25 29.47
CA GLU A 309 19.66 -2.17 29.14
C GLU A 309 18.24 -2.74 29.04
N ALA A 310 17.30 -2.06 29.66
CA ALA A 310 15.87 -2.37 29.58
C ALA A 310 15.18 -1.39 28.64
N VAL A 311 14.26 -1.88 27.82
CA VAL A 311 13.37 -1.04 27.02
C VAL A 311 12.29 -0.49 27.92
N VAL A 312 12.33 0.81 28.19
CA VAL A 312 11.32 1.49 29.04
C VAL A 312 10.18 2.07 28.22
N LYS A 313 10.43 2.36 26.93
CA LYS A 313 9.40 2.80 26.00
C LYS A 313 9.76 2.40 24.59
N ARG A 314 8.73 2.16 23.78
CA ARG A 314 8.85 1.91 22.35
C ARG A 314 7.99 2.87 21.58
N ILE A 315 8.54 3.46 20.52
CA ILE A 315 7.88 4.41 19.62
C ILE A 315 7.94 3.82 18.22
N TYR A 316 6.83 3.83 17.51
CA TYR A 316 6.76 3.42 16.12
C TYR A 316 6.70 4.65 15.22
N VAL A 317 7.57 4.72 14.24
CA VAL A 317 7.65 5.82 13.28
C VAL A 317 7.49 5.26 11.88
N LEU A 318 6.49 5.74 11.15
CA LEU A 318 6.35 5.38 9.76
C LEU A 318 7.46 6.02 8.94
N SER A 319 7.96 5.32 7.94
CA SER A 319 8.90 5.93 6.99
C SER A 319 8.21 7.05 6.20
N PRO A 320 8.74 8.28 6.19
CA PRO A 320 8.19 9.34 5.33
C PRO A 320 8.17 8.95 3.85
N ASN A 321 9.06 8.04 3.47
CA ASN A 321 9.15 7.52 2.12
C ASN A 321 8.04 6.52 1.82
N PHE A 322 7.29 6.08 2.83
CA PHE A 322 6.15 5.20 2.66
C PHE A 322 5.05 5.78 1.78
N CYS A 323 4.78 7.07 1.93
CA CYS A 323 3.75 7.79 1.19
C CYS A 323 4.28 8.50 -0.05
N ARG A 324 5.51 8.21 -0.51
CA ARG A 324 6.16 8.92 -1.62
C ARG A 324 6.95 7.97 -2.50
N ALA A 325 7.03 8.29 -3.79
CA ALA A 325 7.94 7.62 -4.71
C ALA A 325 9.41 7.79 -4.26
N GLU A 326 10.25 6.77 -4.52
CA GLU A 326 11.68 6.80 -4.15
C GLU A 326 12.48 7.86 -4.89
N SER A 327 11.98 8.35 -6.03
CA SER A 327 12.59 9.41 -6.83
C SER A 327 12.62 10.77 -6.14
N ARG A 328 11.86 10.92 -5.04
CA ARG A 328 11.78 12.19 -4.29
C ARG A 328 12.82 12.26 -3.18
N ASP A 329 13.25 13.50 -2.89
CA ASP A 329 14.27 13.81 -1.89
C ASP A 329 14.05 13.08 -0.57
N THR A 330 15.14 12.45 -0.11
CA THR A 330 15.17 11.75 1.16
C THR A 330 15.24 12.73 2.31
N VAL A 331 14.23 12.70 3.17
CA VAL A 331 14.19 13.52 4.37
C VAL A 331 14.68 12.71 5.56
N PRO A 332 15.57 13.25 6.41
CA PRO A 332 15.90 12.63 7.69
C PRO A 332 14.65 12.35 8.50
N ILE A 333 14.61 11.20 9.13
CA ILE A 333 13.48 10.78 9.95
C ILE A 333 13.76 11.18 11.37
N SER A 334 12.75 11.63 12.09
CA SER A 334 12.90 11.97 13.50
C SER A 334 11.65 11.63 14.30
N CYS A 335 11.83 11.34 15.57
CA CYS A 335 10.77 11.34 16.56
C CYS A 335 11.17 12.17 17.77
N ARG A 336 10.17 12.48 18.60
CA ARG A 336 10.38 13.14 19.89
C ARG A 336 9.99 12.19 21.02
N PHE A 337 10.83 12.15 22.03
CA PHE A 337 10.56 11.46 23.28
C PHE A 337 10.54 12.46 24.42
N GLN A 338 9.47 12.48 25.21
CA GLN A 338 9.38 13.23 26.47
C GLN A 338 9.83 12.34 27.61
N ALA A 339 10.72 12.84 28.43
CA ALA A 339 11.32 12.09 29.54
C ALA A 339 10.41 12.00 30.79
N ASP A 340 9.13 12.35 30.63
CA ASP A 340 8.14 12.27 31.72
C ASP A 340 8.07 10.83 32.22
N GLY A 341 8.26 10.64 33.52
CA GLY A 341 8.23 9.33 34.13
C GLY A 341 9.57 8.57 34.10
N LEU A 342 10.64 9.14 33.58
CA LEU A 342 11.98 8.59 33.79
C LEU A 342 12.48 8.94 35.21
N PRO A 343 13.33 8.09 35.82
CA PRO A 343 14.01 8.43 37.08
C PRO A 343 14.77 9.74 36.96
N PRO A 344 14.78 10.59 38.03
CA PRO A 344 15.54 11.83 38.01
C PRO A 344 17.01 11.59 37.67
N GLY A 345 17.54 12.37 36.70
CA GLY A 345 18.93 12.26 36.26
C GLY A 345 19.23 11.10 35.33
N ALA A 346 18.24 10.28 34.97
CA ALA A 346 18.44 9.21 34.01
C ALA A 346 18.64 9.79 32.58
N VAL A 347 19.69 9.35 31.91
CA VAL A 347 19.98 9.67 30.52
C VAL A 347 19.61 8.47 29.64
N PRO A 348 18.54 8.55 28.84
CA PRO A 348 18.15 7.44 28.01
C PRO A 348 19.11 7.27 26.81
N ARG A 349 19.32 6.01 26.42
CA ARG A 349 19.87 5.66 25.12
C ARG A 349 18.74 5.30 24.17
N PHE A 350 19.00 5.41 22.89
CA PHE A 350 18.02 5.12 21.85
C PHE A 350 18.57 4.07 20.88
N ARG A 351 17.70 3.15 20.49
CA ARG A 351 17.99 2.15 19.47
C ARG A 351 16.91 2.20 18.41
N VAL A 352 17.29 2.33 17.14
CA VAL A 352 16.38 2.38 16.02
C VAL A 352 16.55 1.14 15.16
N THR A 353 15.44 0.44 14.93
CA THR A 353 15.37 -0.78 14.13
C THR A 353 14.48 -0.53 12.92
N PRO A 354 14.96 -0.66 11.68
CA PRO A 354 14.13 -0.56 10.48
C PRO A 354 13.31 -1.83 10.30
N ILE A 355 12.08 -1.69 9.82
CA ILE A 355 11.13 -2.80 9.61
C ILE A 355 10.62 -2.71 8.18
N SER A 356 10.62 -3.83 7.44
CA SER A 356 10.08 -3.92 6.08
C SER A 356 8.56 -3.93 6.08
N SER A 357 7.94 -3.80 4.89
CA SER A 357 6.49 -3.99 4.70
C SER A 357 6.01 -5.38 5.10
N PHE A 358 6.90 -6.34 5.21
CA PHE A 358 6.61 -7.72 5.61
C PHE A 358 6.89 -7.99 7.11
N GLY A 359 7.19 -6.95 7.88
CA GLY A 359 7.50 -7.09 9.30
C GLY A 359 8.92 -7.63 9.57
N VAL A 360 9.76 -7.79 8.54
CA VAL A 360 11.14 -8.25 8.72
C VAL A 360 11.97 -7.13 9.33
N ARG A 361 12.64 -7.44 10.43
CA ARG A 361 13.45 -6.49 11.21
C ARG A 361 14.88 -6.47 10.68
N GLY A 362 15.37 -5.29 10.37
CA GLY A 362 16.75 -5.09 9.98
C GLY A 362 17.70 -4.88 11.17
N ARG A 363 18.97 -4.65 10.86
CA ARG A 363 19.98 -4.34 11.87
C ARG A 363 19.70 -2.98 12.52
N SER A 364 19.71 -2.95 13.84
CA SER A 364 19.51 -1.73 14.62
C SER A 364 20.77 -0.86 14.65
N ILE A 365 20.56 0.45 14.78
CA ILE A 365 21.60 1.43 15.14
C ILE A 365 21.27 2.03 16.50
N SER A 366 22.28 2.44 17.26
CA SER A 366 22.10 3.06 18.59
C SER A 366 23.11 4.20 18.80
N ASN A 367 22.82 5.11 19.75
CA ASN A 367 23.75 6.14 20.21
C ASN A 367 24.56 5.70 21.40
#